data_3954c7e47bd46fcdf2868931c6e732e3
#
_entry.id   3954c7e47bd46fcdf2868931c6e732e3
#
_cell.length_a   1.000
_cell.length_b   1.000
_cell.length_c   1.000
_cell.angle_alpha   90.00
_cell.angle_beta   90.00
_cell.angle_gamma   90.00
#
_symmetry.space_group_name_H-M   'P 1'
#
loop_
_entity.id
_entity.type
_entity.pdbx_description
1 polymer ?
#
loop_
_entity_poly.entity_id
_entity_poly.type
_entity_poly.pdbx_seq_one_letter_code
_entity_poly.pdbx_strand_id
1 'polypeptide(L)'
;MQARHITVFLGFLFLVRPLNAQHFFDIKELKAFLAPFSIEIPISDPEDDNQRIYDTPAMPKVFFPGKDLKLPSKDVFFKLPGDSHKRPQKYVSIEPVSHVKGMQGDLIEIPFAVAGFKQVSAIQFSLAWNPKVLELMTEDKLPIMVDGSTFEEGSSIPTLSPTHFEWLEPGLLTMVWDDASLKEGGYALSDGSVLFSLQFALVGEPGSRSLVSLVDKPTPIRFVTSEGESVDVASRPSLVAVQRPLQITGTVKMLDCDQCPVEGATVILKQKGKEYVQYTDAEGQYAFDMDPGSPVVIEASMEVEATAAEAVDVSDMLSLRRHILGRAPMKLARQMIAADVNGDQSIDVEDIVAMRKVILARISSFEDKTNQDAKISWRFVSERFKQQASSGNAFEALQLDQSLDLGAPQTSIIEADFYGIKLGDANGDWTPKLIKAPRPGRR
;
A
#
# COMPACT_ATOMS: atom_id res chain seq x y z
N MET A 1 -18.64 -36.54 -13.14
CA MET A 1 -17.31 -36.12 -13.66
C MET A 1 -17.10 -34.60 -13.70
N GLN A 2 -18.13 -33.77 -13.60
CA GLN A 2 -18.02 -32.30 -13.64
C GLN A 2 -17.47 -31.63 -12.35
N ALA A 3 -17.52 -32.30 -11.22
CA ALA A 3 -17.14 -31.69 -9.94
C ALA A 3 -15.62 -31.56 -9.67
N ARG A 4 -14.77 -32.32 -10.36
CA ARG A 4 -13.32 -32.32 -10.11
C ARG A 4 -12.56 -31.21 -10.85
N HIS A 5 -13.08 -30.69 -11.95
CA HIS A 5 -12.44 -29.57 -12.68
C HIS A 5 -12.72 -28.19 -12.07
N ILE A 6 -13.83 -28.07 -11.34
CA ILE A 6 -14.23 -26.81 -10.67
C ILE A 6 -13.37 -26.53 -9.43
N THR A 7 -12.84 -27.56 -8.76
CA THR A 7 -12.09 -27.39 -7.50
C THR A 7 -10.72 -26.74 -7.70
N VAL A 8 -10.04 -26.97 -8.81
CA VAL A 8 -8.73 -26.34 -9.11
C VAL A 8 -8.91 -24.88 -9.51
N PHE A 9 -10.03 -24.54 -10.15
CA PHE A 9 -10.34 -23.14 -10.54
C PHE A 9 -10.89 -22.31 -9.37
N LEU A 10 -11.61 -22.94 -8.44
CA LEU A 10 -12.05 -22.26 -7.22
C LEU A 10 -10.86 -21.84 -6.33
N GLY A 11 -9.76 -22.59 -6.30
CA GLY A 11 -8.54 -22.20 -5.58
C GLY A 11 -7.95 -20.87 -6.04
N PHE A 12 -8.04 -20.56 -7.34
CA PHE A 12 -7.56 -19.30 -7.91
C PHE A 12 -8.51 -18.12 -7.64
N LEU A 13 -9.81 -18.39 -7.53
CA LEU A 13 -10.83 -17.38 -7.18
C LEU A 13 -10.81 -17.01 -5.68
N PHE A 14 -10.48 -17.98 -4.80
CA PHE A 14 -10.40 -17.75 -3.34
C PHE A 14 -9.23 -16.82 -2.94
N LEU A 15 -8.21 -16.70 -3.76
CA LEU A 15 -7.10 -15.76 -3.55
C LEU A 15 -7.47 -14.30 -3.87
N VAL A 16 -8.59 -14.07 -4.55
CA VAL A 16 -9.00 -12.72 -4.99
C VAL A 16 -10.17 -12.15 -4.18
N ARG A 17 -11.02 -12.99 -3.55
CA ARG A 17 -12.10 -12.56 -2.63
C ARG A 17 -12.54 -13.72 -1.72
N PRO A 18 -12.90 -13.49 -0.44
CA PRO A 18 -13.61 -14.48 0.36
C PRO A 18 -15.04 -14.59 -0.16
N LEU A 19 -15.33 -15.63 -0.90
CA LEU A 19 -16.66 -15.94 -1.41
C LEU A 19 -17.34 -16.97 -0.51
N ASN A 20 -18.51 -16.63 0.00
CA ASN A 20 -19.41 -17.59 0.63
C ASN A 20 -19.78 -18.68 -0.41
N ALA A 21 -19.65 -19.92 0.00
CA ALA A 21 -19.66 -21.14 -0.83
C ALA A 21 -21.02 -21.49 -1.50
N GLN A 22 -21.87 -20.54 -1.86
CA GLN A 22 -23.22 -20.82 -2.36
C GLN A 22 -23.59 -20.20 -3.73
N HIS A 23 -22.66 -19.56 -4.45
CA HIS A 23 -22.96 -19.04 -5.78
C HIS A 23 -22.17 -19.77 -6.86
N PHE A 24 -22.88 -20.53 -7.70
CA PHE A 24 -22.36 -21.04 -8.97
C PHE A 24 -22.36 -19.88 -9.97
N PHE A 25 -21.18 -19.47 -10.47
CA PHE A 25 -21.08 -18.51 -11.57
C PHE A 25 -21.35 -19.22 -12.91
N ASP A 26 -22.13 -18.57 -13.77
CA ASP A 26 -22.29 -18.96 -15.16
C ASP A 26 -20.94 -18.75 -15.89
N ILE A 27 -20.61 -19.66 -16.82
CA ILE A 27 -19.40 -19.59 -17.65
C ILE A 27 -19.31 -18.27 -18.42
N LYS A 28 -20.44 -17.61 -18.74
CA LYS A 28 -20.49 -16.31 -19.39
C LYS A 28 -19.99 -15.19 -18.48
N GLU A 29 -20.31 -15.23 -17.20
CA GLU A 29 -19.84 -14.24 -16.21
C GLU A 29 -18.34 -14.39 -15.95
N LEU A 30 -17.84 -15.64 -15.92
CA LEU A 30 -16.41 -15.93 -15.79
C LEU A 30 -15.62 -15.42 -17.01
N LYS A 31 -16.16 -15.58 -18.22
CA LYS A 31 -15.56 -15.03 -19.45
C LYS A 31 -15.52 -13.50 -19.45
N ALA A 32 -16.59 -12.83 -19.01
CA ALA A 32 -16.63 -11.38 -18.91
C ALA A 32 -15.64 -10.84 -17.87
N PHE A 33 -15.44 -11.58 -16.78
CA PHE A 33 -14.46 -11.23 -15.75
C PHE A 33 -13.00 -11.40 -16.21
N LEU A 34 -12.72 -12.40 -17.04
CA LEU A 34 -11.37 -12.69 -17.51
C LEU A 34 -10.98 -11.92 -18.79
N ALA A 35 -11.94 -11.34 -19.51
CA ALA A 35 -11.72 -10.60 -20.75
C ALA A 35 -10.67 -9.45 -20.62
N PRO A 36 -10.63 -8.66 -19.52
CA PRO A 36 -9.63 -7.62 -19.36
C PRO A 36 -8.19 -8.15 -19.20
N PHE A 37 -8.02 -9.44 -18.87
CA PHE A 37 -6.71 -10.04 -18.60
C PHE A 37 -6.14 -10.78 -19.82
N SER A 38 -6.82 -10.75 -20.99
CA SER A 38 -6.43 -11.47 -22.20
C SER A 38 -6.20 -12.98 -21.98
N ILE A 39 -6.97 -13.59 -21.07
CA ILE A 39 -6.91 -15.03 -20.79
C ILE A 39 -7.96 -15.71 -21.66
N GLU A 40 -7.52 -16.44 -22.69
CA GLU A 40 -8.39 -17.33 -23.48
C GLU A 40 -8.49 -18.68 -22.78
N ILE A 41 -9.72 -19.11 -22.49
CA ILE A 41 -10.00 -20.46 -21.99
C ILE A 41 -10.34 -21.33 -23.21
N PRO A 42 -9.52 -22.32 -23.55
CA PRO A 42 -9.90 -23.29 -24.59
C PRO A 42 -11.05 -24.15 -24.06
N ILE A 43 -12.19 -24.12 -24.75
CA ILE A 43 -13.31 -24.99 -24.50
C ILE A 43 -13.20 -26.13 -25.51
N SER A 44 -12.96 -27.34 -25.03
CA SER A 44 -13.14 -28.53 -25.84
C SER A 44 -14.63 -28.82 -25.99
N ASP A 45 -15.07 -29.07 -27.21
CA ASP A 45 -16.42 -29.54 -27.51
C ASP A 45 -16.73 -30.85 -26.76
N PRO A 46 -17.97 -31.06 -26.28
CA PRO A 46 -18.31 -32.21 -25.45
C PRO A 46 -18.44 -33.55 -26.18
N GLU A 47 -18.14 -33.63 -27.47
CA GLU A 47 -18.41 -34.84 -28.26
C GLU A 47 -17.19 -35.72 -28.56
N ASP A 48 -15.99 -35.47 -28.04
CA ASP A 48 -14.82 -36.34 -28.31
C ASP A 48 -14.32 -37.04 -27.04
N ASP A 49 -14.93 -38.18 -26.75
CA ASP A 49 -14.76 -38.97 -25.50
C ASP A 49 -13.55 -39.96 -25.56
N ASN A 50 -12.60 -39.78 -26.48
CA ASN A 50 -11.54 -40.78 -26.70
C ASN A 50 -10.09 -40.24 -26.79
N GLN A 51 -9.82 -39.04 -26.38
CA GLN A 51 -8.43 -38.60 -26.23
C GLN A 51 -8.13 -38.15 -24.78
N ARG A 52 -7.44 -39.05 -24.05
CA ARG A 52 -6.76 -38.69 -22.82
C ARG A 52 -5.56 -37.79 -23.16
N ILE A 53 -5.81 -36.52 -23.41
CA ILE A 53 -4.77 -35.52 -23.52
C ILE A 53 -4.78 -34.74 -22.19
N TYR A 54 -3.79 -34.99 -21.35
CA TYR A 54 -3.42 -34.07 -20.28
C TYR A 54 -2.66 -32.91 -20.91
N ASP A 55 -3.36 -32.07 -21.67
CA ASP A 55 -2.81 -30.77 -22.06
C ASP A 55 -2.89 -29.84 -20.85
N THR A 56 -1.75 -29.63 -20.25
CA THR A 56 -1.53 -28.49 -19.32
C THR A 56 -1.89 -27.22 -20.06
N PRO A 57 -2.74 -26.34 -19.48
CA PRO A 57 -3.07 -25.08 -20.11
C PRO A 57 -1.77 -24.31 -20.37
N ALA A 58 -1.60 -23.85 -21.60
CA ALA A 58 -0.46 -22.99 -21.96
C ALA A 58 -0.43 -21.80 -21.02
N MET A 59 0.70 -21.59 -20.35
CA MET A 59 0.88 -20.40 -19.50
C MET A 59 0.63 -19.15 -20.35
N PRO A 60 -0.02 -18.12 -19.79
CA PRO A 60 -0.19 -16.87 -20.48
C PRO A 60 1.19 -16.33 -20.89
N LYS A 61 1.35 -16.00 -22.18
CA LYS A 61 2.54 -15.31 -22.66
C LYS A 61 2.60 -13.95 -21.98
N VAL A 62 3.47 -13.82 -21.00
CA VAL A 62 3.78 -12.53 -20.38
C VAL A 62 4.69 -11.79 -21.37
N PHE A 63 4.16 -10.76 -21.99
CA PHE A 63 4.92 -9.95 -22.93
C PHE A 63 5.87 -9.04 -22.15
N PHE A 64 7.16 -9.28 -22.27
CA PHE A 64 8.19 -8.35 -21.82
C PHE A 64 8.60 -7.47 -23.01
N PRO A 65 8.52 -6.15 -22.92
CA PRO A 65 9.03 -5.30 -23.98
C PRO A 65 10.56 -5.40 -24.00
N GLY A 66 11.09 -6.16 -24.97
CA GLY A 66 12.50 -6.07 -25.29
C GLY A 66 13.29 -7.37 -25.55
N LYS A 67 12.93 -8.51 -25.02
CA LYS A 67 13.46 -9.82 -25.42
C LYS A 67 12.47 -10.90 -25.02
N ASP A 68 12.21 -11.86 -25.93
CA ASP A 68 11.53 -13.11 -25.61
C ASP A 68 12.39 -13.90 -24.62
N LEU A 69 12.17 -13.75 -23.33
CA LEU A 69 12.60 -14.73 -22.36
C LEU A 69 11.79 -15.99 -22.66
N LYS A 70 12.42 -16.96 -23.36
CA LYS A 70 11.85 -18.28 -23.50
C LYS A 70 11.72 -18.86 -22.10
N LEU A 71 10.49 -19.03 -21.64
CA LEU A 71 10.21 -19.81 -20.43
C LEU A 71 10.94 -21.16 -20.55
N PRO A 72 11.46 -21.72 -19.45
CA PRO A 72 12.13 -23.00 -19.46
C PRO A 72 11.25 -24.06 -20.14
N SER A 73 11.89 -24.98 -20.86
CA SER A 73 11.24 -26.04 -21.62
C SER A 73 10.26 -26.85 -20.76
N LYS A 74 9.24 -27.42 -21.41
CA LYS A 74 8.14 -28.19 -20.80
C LYS A 74 8.55 -29.25 -19.76
N ASP A 75 9.83 -29.56 -19.64
CA ASP A 75 10.35 -30.64 -18.80
C ASP A 75 10.56 -30.22 -17.31
N VAL A 76 10.38 -28.93 -16.97
CA VAL A 76 10.51 -28.41 -15.61
C VAL A 76 9.16 -28.41 -14.85
N PHE A 77 8.04 -28.79 -15.50
CA PHE A 77 6.73 -28.72 -14.92
C PHE A 77 6.18 -30.06 -14.42
N PHE A 78 6.05 -30.19 -13.10
CA PHE A 78 5.13 -31.03 -12.34
C PHE A 78 4.80 -32.44 -12.87
N LYS A 79 5.39 -33.44 -12.27
CA LYS A 79 4.68 -34.69 -12.00
C LYS A 79 3.88 -34.54 -10.71
N LEU A 80 2.57 -34.37 -10.82
CA LEU A 80 1.69 -34.48 -9.66
C LEU A 80 1.78 -35.92 -9.10
N PRO A 81 1.75 -36.11 -7.77
CA PRO A 81 1.71 -37.43 -7.16
C PRO A 81 0.35 -38.06 -7.44
N GLY A 82 0.32 -38.98 -8.39
CA GLY A 82 -0.90 -39.70 -8.79
C GLY A 82 -0.69 -41.11 -9.32
N ASP A 83 0.53 -41.50 -9.65
CA ASP A 83 0.85 -42.87 -10.07
C ASP A 83 1.35 -43.69 -8.87
N SER A 84 0.46 -44.48 -8.32
CA SER A 84 0.63 -45.28 -7.10
C SER A 84 1.58 -46.49 -7.23
N HIS A 85 2.43 -46.57 -8.27
CA HIS A 85 3.33 -47.70 -8.49
C HIS A 85 4.78 -47.40 -8.78
N LYS A 86 5.24 -46.13 -8.63
CA LYS A 86 6.67 -45.81 -8.66
C LYS A 86 7.15 -45.45 -7.27
N ARG A 87 8.34 -45.97 -6.89
CA ARG A 87 9.03 -45.58 -5.64
C ARG A 87 8.93 -44.08 -5.45
N PRO A 88 8.72 -43.56 -4.23
CA PRO A 88 8.68 -42.12 -3.98
C PRO A 88 9.98 -41.53 -4.53
N GLN A 89 9.88 -40.75 -5.58
CA GLN A 89 10.98 -40.03 -6.18
C GLN A 89 11.39 -38.99 -5.13
N LYS A 90 12.61 -39.08 -4.61
CA LYS A 90 13.16 -38.05 -3.71
C LYS A 90 13.26 -36.77 -4.53
N TYR A 91 12.50 -35.77 -4.21
CA TYR A 91 12.64 -34.43 -4.80
C TYR A 91 12.87 -33.41 -3.70
N VAL A 92 13.62 -32.37 -4.03
CA VAL A 92 13.76 -31.16 -3.23
C VAL A 92 13.00 -30.05 -3.92
N SER A 93 12.19 -29.30 -3.18
CA SER A 93 11.68 -28.03 -3.70
C SER A 93 12.53 -26.87 -3.17
N ILE A 94 12.75 -25.88 -4.02
CA ILE A 94 13.29 -24.57 -3.65
C ILE A 94 12.36 -23.51 -4.23
N GLU A 95 11.72 -22.77 -3.34
CA GLU A 95 10.65 -21.83 -3.73
C GLU A 95 10.94 -20.46 -3.13
N PRO A 96 11.13 -19.41 -3.96
CA PRO A 96 11.08 -18.04 -3.48
C PRO A 96 9.64 -17.72 -3.03
N VAL A 97 9.47 -16.75 -2.13
CA VAL A 97 8.14 -16.27 -1.72
C VAL A 97 7.29 -15.94 -2.95
N SER A 98 6.06 -16.43 -2.97
CA SER A 98 5.26 -16.51 -4.20
C SER A 98 4.86 -15.15 -4.80
N HIS A 99 4.65 -14.12 -3.98
CA HIS A 99 4.22 -12.78 -4.43
C HIS A 99 4.81 -11.69 -3.55
N VAL A 100 5.59 -10.82 -4.17
CA VAL A 100 6.15 -9.63 -3.52
C VAL A 100 5.63 -8.38 -4.23
N LYS A 101 5.25 -7.37 -3.47
CA LYS A 101 4.77 -6.09 -3.99
C LYS A 101 5.45 -4.97 -3.24
N GLY A 102 5.76 -3.89 -3.93
CA GLY A 102 6.30 -2.67 -3.35
C GLY A 102 6.18 -1.51 -4.33
N MET A 103 6.57 -0.32 -3.91
CA MET A 103 6.62 0.86 -4.74
C MET A 103 7.96 0.97 -5.46
N GLN A 104 8.01 1.73 -6.53
CA GLN A 104 9.28 2.07 -7.18
C GLN A 104 10.22 2.72 -6.16
N GLY A 105 11.45 2.22 -6.07
CA GLY A 105 12.46 2.66 -5.10
C GLY A 105 12.48 1.88 -3.78
N ASP A 106 11.49 1.03 -3.51
CA ASP A 106 11.52 0.18 -2.32
C ASP A 106 12.62 -0.88 -2.42
N LEU A 107 13.23 -1.19 -1.27
CA LEU A 107 14.05 -2.37 -1.11
C LEU A 107 13.17 -3.52 -0.65
N ILE A 108 13.28 -4.65 -1.33
CA ILE A 108 12.53 -5.86 -1.01
C ILE A 108 13.49 -7.01 -0.75
N GLU A 109 13.06 -7.91 0.11
CA GLU A 109 13.74 -9.17 0.38
C GLU A 109 12.96 -10.31 -0.24
N ILE A 110 13.66 -11.23 -0.91
CA ILE A 110 13.07 -12.45 -1.47
C ILE A 110 13.75 -13.65 -0.81
N PRO A 111 13.10 -14.27 0.18
CA PRO A 111 13.56 -15.49 0.79
C PRO A 111 13.28 -16.70 -0.10
N PHE A 112 14.23 -17.64 -0.13
CA PHE A 112 14.14 -18.90 -0.84
C PHE A 112 13.99 -20.04 0.18
N ALA A 113 12.77 -20.55 0.29
CA ALA A 113 12.45 -21.65 1.20
C ALA A 113 12.62 -23.01 0.52
N VAL A 114 12.95 -24.02 1.30
CA VAL A 114 13.14 -25.39 0.82
C VAL A 114 12.17 -26.36 1.47
N ALA A 115 11.86 -27.46 0.76
CA ALA A 115 11.21 -28.62 1.35
C ALA A 115 11.78 -29.92 0.77
N GLY A 116 11.69 -30.99 1.53
CA GLY A 116 12.28 -32.27 1.17
C GLY A 116 13.83 -32.26 1.18
N PHE A 117 14.46 -31.27 1.80
CA PHE A 117 15.90 -31.05 1.81
C PHE A 117 16.56 -32.04 2.79
N LYS A 118 17.06 -33.17 2.25
CA LYS A 118 17.64 -34.25 3.05
C LYS A 118 18.92 -34.77 2.38
N GLN A 119 19.97 -34.93 3.21
CA GLN A 119 21.26 -35.50 2.80
C GLN A 119 21.92 -34.70 1.66
N VAL A 120 21.66 -33.40 1.53
CA VAL A 120 22.21 -32.56 0.46
C VAL A 120 23.64 -32.14 0.83
N SER A 121 24.57 -32.29 -0.09
CA SER A 121 26.01 -31.92 0.05
C SER A 121 26.48 -30.97 -1.02
N ALA A 122 25.75 -30.77 -2.11
CA ALA A 122 26.06 -29.75 -3.09
C ALA A 122 24.82 -29.23 -3.79
N ILE A 123 24.87 -27.96 -4.18
CA ILE A 123 23.77 -27.22 -4.82
C ILE A 123 24.36 -26.35 -5.92
N GLN A 124 23.73 -26.35 -7.08
CA GLN A 124 24.02 -25.37 -8.13
C GLN A 124 22.75 -25.02 -8.91
N PHE A 125 22.66 -23.75 -9.33
CA PHE A 125 21.60 -23.24 -10.20
C PHE A 125 21.93 -21.86 -10.74
N SER A 126 21.10 -21.37 -11.66
CA SER A 126 21.05 -19.96 -12.04
C SER A 126 19.72 -19.34 -11.63
N LEU A 127 19.71 -18.06 -11.27
CA LEU A 127 18.53 -17.24 -11.03
C LEU A 127 18.41 -16.20 -12.12
N ALA A 128 17.20 -16.01 -12.63
CA ALA A 128 16.90 -15.00 -13.64
C ALA A 128 15.74 -14.11 -13.21
N TRP A 129 15.83 -12.84 -13.57
CA TRP A 129 14.77 -11.83 -13.37
C TRP A 129 14.84 -10.75 -14.45
N ASN A 130 13.83 -9.87 -14.50
CA ASN A 130 13.88 -8.73 -15.40
C ASN A 130 14.67 -7.56 -14.78
N PRO A 131 15.87 -7.23 -15.29
CA PRO A 131 16.70 -6.18 -14.71
C PRO A 131 16.14 -4.76 -14.88
N LYS A 132 15.12 -4.57 -15.73
CA LYS A 132 14.42 -3.30 -15.84
C LYS A 132 13.37 -3.10 -14.73
N VAL A 133 13.10 -4.13 -13.95
CA VAL A 133 12.11 -4.11 -12.87
C VAL A 133 12.77 -4.30 -11.52
N LEU A 134 13.77 -5.16 -11.46
CA LEU A 134 14.50 -5.52 -10.26
C LEU A 134 16.00 -5.31 -10.44
N GLU A 135 16.61 -4.60 -9.54
CA GLU A 135 18.05 -4.49 -9.42
C GLU A 135 18.51 -5.28 -8.19
N LEU A 136 19.45 -6.23 -8.40
CA LEU A 136 20.04 -6.97 -7.29
C LEU A 136 20.94 -6.03 -6.47
N MET A 137 20.71 -5.97 -5.17
CA MET A 137 21.58 -5.21 -4.27
C MET A 137 22.86 -5.97 -4.02
N THR A 138 23.99 -5.30 -4.19
CA THR A 138 25.32 -5.90 -4.05
C THR A 138 26.24 -5.04 -3.21
N GLU A 139 27.12 -5.68 -2.46
CA GLU A 139 28.28 -5.07 -1.81
C GLU A 139 29.54 -5.75 -2.34
N ASP A 140 30.51 -4.99 -2.83
CA ASP A 140 31.73 -5.51 -3.48
C ASP A 140 31.45 -6.54 -4.59
N LYS A 141 30.38 -6.36 -5.36
CA LYS A 141 29.85 -7.25 -6.41
C LYS A 141 29.27 -8.58 -5.91
N LEU A 142 29.22 -8.79 -4.61
CA LEU A 142 28.54 -9.94 -4.03
C LEU A 142 27.08 -9.57 -3.69
N PRO A 143 26.11 -10.48 -3.85
CA PRO A 143 24.73 -10.18 -3.51
C PRO A 143 24.59 -9.91 -2.00
N ILE A 144 23.78 -8.91 -1.64
CA ILE A 144 23.42 -8.70 -0.24
C ILE A 144 22.47 -9.83 0.16
N MET A 145 22.94 -10.69 1.03
CA MET A 145 22.14 -11.70 1.70
C MET A 145 21.62 -11.11 3.01
N VAL A 146 20.32 -11.13 3.19
CA VAL A 146 19.71 -10.70 4.45
C VAL A 146 19.72 -11.90 5.40
N ASP A 147 20.39 -11.75 6.54
CA ASP A 147 20.28 -12.70 7.65
C ASP A 147 18.85 -12.63 8.20
N GLY A 148 18.03 -13.56 7.77
CA GLY A 148 16.71 -13.71 8.35
C GLY A 148 16.86 -14.07 9.83
N SER A 149 16.40 -13.18 10.72
CA SER A 149 16.32 -13.40 12.17
C SER A 149 15.37 -14.55 12.55
N THR A 150 15.00 -15.41 11.62
CA THR A 150 14.15 -16.58 11.75
C THR A 150 14.89 -17.90 11.55
N PHE A 151 16.23 -17.88 11.40
CA PHE A 151 16.98 -19.11 11.45
C PHE A 151 16.96 -19.65 12.89
N GLU A 152 16.13 -20.66 13.15
CA GLU A 152 16.31 -21.49 14.33
C GLU A 152 17.76 -22.03 14.26
N GLU A 153 18.46 -22.00 15.41
CA GLU A 153 19.82 -22.52 15.53
C GLU A 153 19.85 -23.96 14.99
N GLY A 154 20.57 -24.18 13.86
CA GLY A 154 20.60 -25.46 13.15
C GLY A 154 19.77 -25.59 11.88
N SER A 155 19.01 -24.56 11.45
CA SER A 155 18.18 -24.59 10.23
C SER A 155 18.84 -23.98 8.99
N SER A 156 20.12 -23.60 9.03
CA SER A 156 20.87 -23.09 7.90
C SER A 156 22.01 -24.03 7.49
N ILE A 157 22.48 -23.88 6.25
CA ILE A 157 23.74 -24.48 5.82
C ILE A 157 24.86 -23.56 6.31
N PRO A 158 25.68 -23.97 7.29
CA PRO A 158 26.57 -23.05 8.01
C PRO A 158 27.67 -22.39 7.16
N THR A 159 27.90 -22.92 5.96
CA THR A 159 28.98 -22.44 5.05
C THR A 159 28.43 -21.62 3.89
N LEU A 160 27.09 -21.53 3.71
CA LEU A 160 26.52 -20.74 2.63
C LEU A 160 26.72 -19.25 2.89
N SER A 161 27.33 -18.56 1.94
CA SER A 161 27.71 -17.16 2.05
C SER A 161 27.57 -16.45 0.70
N PRO A 162 27.62 -15.12 0.63
CA PRO A 162 27.59 -14.38 -0.63
C PRO A 162 28.64 -14.82 -1.65
N THR A 163 29.79 -15.36 -1.20
CA THR A 163 30.88 -15.82 -2.09
C THR A 163 30.56 -17.05 -2.93
N HIS A 164 29.45 -17.73 -2.64
CA HIS A 164 28.95 -18.85 -3.46
C HIS A 164 28.11 -18.39 -4.65
N PHE A 165 27.90 -17.08 -4.78
CA PHE A 165 27.14 -16.48 -5.86
C PHE A 165 28.05 -15.67 -6.78
N GLU A 166 27.76 -15.71 -8.09
CA GLU A 166 28.45 -14.92 -9.11
C GLU A 166 27.42 -14.13 -9.90
N TRP A 167 27.51 -12.80 -9.89
CA TRP A 167 26.69 -11.92 -10.70
C TRP A 167 27.26 -11.83 -12.10
N LEU A 168 26.67 -12.49 -13.07
CA LEU A 168 27.18 -12.57 -14.44
C LEU A 168 26.81 -11.33 -15.27
N GLU A 169 25.55 -10.95 -15.23
CA GLU A 169 25.00 -9.78 -15.93
C GLU A 169 23.70 -9.30 -15.25
N PRO A 170 23.23 -8.06 -15.52
CA PRO A 170 21.94 -7.62 -15.00
C PRO A 170 20.82 -8.60 -15.32
N GLY A 171 20.16 -9.10 -14.28
CA GLY A 171 19.08 -10.07 -14.40
C GLY A 171 19.51 -11.53 -14.34
N LEU A 172 20.80 -11.84 -14.12
CA LEU A 172 21.30 -13.20 -14.07
C LEU A 172 22.36 -13.40 -12.97
N LEU A 173 22.08 -14.31 -12.06
CA LEU A 173 22.95 -14.70 -10.95
C LEU A 173 23.14 -16.21 -11.00
N THR A 174 24.35 -16.70 -10.77
CA THR A 174 24.62 -18.13 -10.57
C THR A 174 24.98 -18.42 -9.13
N MET A 175 24.72 -19.63 -8.70
CA MET A 175 25.04 -20.11 -7.37
C MET A 175 25.66 -21.50 -7.46
N VAL A 176 26.75 -21.70 -6.74
CA VAL A 176 27.39 -23.02 -6.54
C VAL A 176 27.84 -23.11 -5.09
N TRP A 177 27.33 -24.11 -4.40
CA TRP A 177 27.75 -24.44 -3.05
C TRP A 177 28.01 -25.93 -2.94
N ASP A 178 29.10 -26.28 -2.25
CA ASP A 178 29.41 -27.64 -1.87
C ASP A 178 29.88 -27.70 -0.41
N ASP A 179 29.63 -28.81 0.24
CA ASP A 179 30.01 -29.05 1.62
C ASP A 179 31.51 -29.40 1.71
N ALA A 180 32.34 -28.38 1.90
CA ALA A 180 33.77 -28.56 2.09
C ALA A 180 34.12 -29.36 3.36
N SER A 181 33.18 -29.47 4.33
CA SER A 181 33.38 -30.25 5.56
C SER A 181 33.19 -31.76 5.36
N LEU A 182 32.66 -32.16 4.21
CA LEU A 182 32.33 -33.55 3.87
C LEU A 182 31.51 -34.23 4.99
N LYS A 183 30.51 -33.53 5.52
CA LYS A 183 29.67 -34.00 6.60
C LYS A 183 29.03 -35.35 6.23
N GLU A 184 29.29 -36.37 7.02
CA GLU A 184 28.72 -37.68 6.86
C GLU A 184 27.17 -37.55 6.91
N GLY A 185 26.48 -38.06 5.88
CA GLY A 185 25.03 -37.96 5.73
C GLY A 185 24.51 -36.62 5.17
N GLY A 186 25.39 -35.65 4.83
CA GLY A 186 24.98 -34.37 4.27
C GLY A 186 24.14 -33.49 5.21
N TYR A 187 23.51 -32.46 4.68
CA TYR A 187 22.63 -31.54 5.42
C TYR A 187 21.15 -31.86 5.22
N ALA A 188 20.38 -31.62 6.25
CA ALA A 188 18.93 -31.71 6.21
C ALA A 188 18.34 -30.43 6.81
N LEU A 189 17.30 -29.91 6.16
CA LEU A 189 16.55 -28.76 6.62
C LEU A 189 15.06 -29.13 6.73
N SER A 190 14.38 -28.54 7.68
CA SER A 190 12.92 -28.68 7.82
C SER A 190 12.20 -28.06 6.64
N ASP A 191 11.03 -28.60 6.28
CA ASP A 191 10.19 -28.03 5.24
C ASP A 191 9.77 -26.60 5.62
N GLY A 192 9.96 -25.66 4.68
CA GLY A 192 9.72 -24.24 4.88
C GLY A 192 10.90 -23.45 5.44
N SER A 193 12.04 -24.11 5.75
CA SER A 193 13.27 -23.41 6.13
C SER A 193 13.75 -22.53 4.98
N VAL A 194 14.15 -21.29 5.31
CA VAL A 194 14.75 -20.36 4.34
C VAL A 194 16.21 -20.76 4.13
N LEU A 195 16.59 -21.09 2.91
CA LEU A 195 17.95 -21.44 2.55
C LEU A 195 18.84 -20.19 2.47
N PHE A 196 18.34 -19.13 1.87
CA PHE A 196 18.92 -17.80 1.79
C PHE A 196 17.87 -16.79 1.38
N SER A 197 18.16 -15.50 1.61
CA SER A 197 17.37 -14.36 1.15
C SER A 197 18.25 -13.42 0.33
N LEU A 198 17.71 -12.85 -0.75
CA LEU A 198 18.37 -11.85 -1.58
C LEU A 198 17.63 -10.54 -1.51
N GLN A 199 18.36 -9.42 -1.45
CA GLN A 199 17.80 -8.09 -1.45
C GLN A 199 17.82 -7.51 -2.87
N PHE A 200 16.69 -6.93 -3.25
CA PHE A 200 16.50 -6.24 -4.54
C PHE A 200 15.93 -4.84 -4.33
N ALA A 201 16.29 -3.92 -5.23
CA ALA A 201 15.59 -2.65 -5.40
C ALA A 201 14.53 -2.77 -6.50
N LEU A 202 13.35 -2.20 -6.27
CA LEU A 202 12.30 -2.08 -7.27
C LEU A 202 12.59 -0.85 -8.16
N VAL A 203 13.18 -1.06 -9.33
CA VAL A 203 13.57 0.03 -10.25
C VAL A 203 12.59 0.22 -11.41
N GLY A 204 11.66 -0.72 -11.59
CA GLY A 204 10.71 -0.69 -12.70
C GLY A 204 9.65 0.38 -12.54
N GLU A 205 9.05 0.77 -13.68
CA GLU A 205 7.92 1.70 -13.72
C GLU A 205 6.70 1.14 -12.96
N PRO A 206 5.87 2.01 -12.37
CA PRO A 206 4.64 1.59 -11.69
C PRO A 206 3.73 0.72 -12.55
N GLY A 207 3.40 -0.47 -12.06
CA GLY A 207 2.63 -1.50 -12.75
C GLY A 207 3.47 -2.52 -13.50
N SER A 208 4.80 -2.36 -13.57
CA SER A 208 5.70 -3.36 -14.14
C SER A 208 5.80 -4.61 -13.24
N ARG A 209 6.23 -5.72 -13.84
CA ARG A 209 6.32 -7.01 -13.16
C ARG A 209 7.57 -7.77 -13.57
N SER A 210 8.10 -8.56 -12.66
CA SER A 210 9.19 -9.50 -12.90
C SER A 210 8.86 -10.85 -12.31
N LEU A 211 9.30 -11.92 -12.97
CA LEU A 211 9.43 -13.22 -12.35
C LEU A 211 10.87 -13.38 -11.87
N VAL A 212 11.04 -13.87 -10.65
CA VAL A 212 12.32 -14.36 -10.14
C VAL A 212 12.25 -15.88 -10.14
N SER A 213 13.06 -16.53 -10.95
CA SER A 213 12.97 -17.96 -11.19
C SER A 213 14.35 -18.62 -11.26
N LEU A 214 14.41 -19.89 -10.83
CA LEU A 214 15.55 -20.73 -11.13
C LEU A 214 15.52 -21.10 -12.63
N VAL A 215 16.69 -21.09 -13.26
CA VAL A 215 16.88 -21.44 -14.67
C VAL A 215 18.10 -22.35 -14.85
N ASP A 216 18.09 -23.18 -15.90
CA ASP A 216 19.12 -24.19 -16.15
C ASP A 216 20.39 -23.64 -16.84
N LYS A 217 20.43 -22.35 -17.12
CA LYS A 217 21.56 -21.74 -17.84
C LYS A 217 21.97 -20.42 -17.21
N PRO A 218 23.29 -20.13 -17.15
CA PRO A 218 24.40 -20.95 -17.62
C PRO A 218 24.68 -22.16 -16.74
N THR A 219 24.32 -22.12 -15.42
CA THR A 219 24.54 -23.22 -14.47
C THR A 219 23.25 -24.01 -14.33
N PRO A 220 23.27 -25.32 -14.65
CA PRO A 220 22.06 -26.15 -14.56
C PRO A 220 21.62 -26.35 -13.12
N ILE A 221 20.30 -26.48 -12.91
CA ILE A 221 19.73 -26.77 -11.59
C ILE A 221 20.11 -28.20 -11.20
N ARG A 222 20.87 -28.35 -10.12
CA ARG A 222 21.27 -29.63 -9.61
C ARG A 222 21.49 -29.61 -8.10
N PHE A 223 20.92 -30.57 -7.43
CA PHE A 223 21.18 -30.85 -6.01
C PHE A 223 21.76 -32.26 -5.92
N VAL A 224 22.78 -32.43 -5.10
CA VAL A 224 23.49 -33.69 -4.97
C VAL A 224 23.51 -34.10 -3.50
N THR A 225 23.26 -35.37 -3.24
CA THR A 225 23.32 -35.95 -1.90
C THR A 225 24.76 -36.25 -1.47
N SER A 226 24.99 -36.56 -0.19
CA SER A 226 26.26 -37.03 0.32
C SER A 226 26.74 -38.36 -0.29
N GLU A 227 25.85 -39.10 -0.94
CA GLU A 227 26.16 -40.34 -1.66
C GLU A 227 26.52 -40.06 -3.14
N GLY A 228 26.52 -38.78 -3.57
CA GLY A 228 26.82 -38.37 -4.93
C GLY A 228 25.61 -38.55 -5.91
N GLU A 229 24.43 -38.85 -5.39
CA GLU A 229 23.24 -39.00 -6.20
C GLU A 229 22.60 -37.64 -6.53
N SER A 230 22.19 -37.44 -7.77
CA SER A 230 21.41 -36.25 -8.17
C SER A 230 19.98 -36.39 -7.72
N VAL A 231 19.43 -35.30 -7.15
CA VAL A 231 18.02 -35.21 -6.70
C VAL A 231 17.22 -34.38 -7.68
N ASP A 232 16.00 -34.81 -7.98
CA ASP A 232 15.07 -34.00 -8.79
C ASP A 232 14.70 -32.71 -8.02
N VAL A 233 14.73 -31.57 -8.70
CA VAL A 233 14.45 -30.27 -8.09
C VAL A 233 13.16 -29.69 -8.67
N ALA A 234 12.25 -29.30 -7.80
CA ALA A 234 11.05 -28.53 -8.15
C ALA A 234 11.22 -27.07 -7.72
N SER A 235 10.83 -26.14 -8.58
CA SER A 235 10.83 -24.71 -8.23
C SER A 235 9.64 -24.01 -8.85
N ARG A 236 9.12 -23.00 -8.14
CA ARG A 236 8.10 -22.08 -8.65
C ARG A 236 8.69 -20.68 -8.71
N PRO A 237 8.39 -19.90 -9.76
CA PRO A 237 8.84 -18.52 -9.81
C PRO A 237 8.10 -17.66 -8.80
N SER A 238 8.79 -16.65 -8.24
CA SER A 238 8.17 -15.55 -7.52
C SER A 238 7.71 -14.48 -8.51
N LEU A 239 6.50 -13.99 -8.33
CA LEU A 239 6.03 -12.81 -9.04
C LEU A 239 6.30 -11.57 -8.18
N VAL A 240 7.12 -10.67 -8.69
CA VAL A 240 7.35 -9.35 -8.11
C VAL A 240 6.63 -8.31 -8.93
N ALA A 241 5.88 -7.41 -8.27
CA ALA A 241 5.11 -6.37 -8.93
C ALA A 241 5.41 -4.99 -8.32
N VAL A 242 5.72 -4.03 -9.18
CA VAL A 242 5.81 -2.61 -8.80
C VAL A 242 4.40 -2.05 -8.74
N GLN A 243 3.96 -1.63 -7.57
CA GLN A 243 2.63 -1.09 -7.37
C GLN A 243 2.49 0.29 -8.01
N ARG A 244 1.28 0.63 -8.41
CA ARG A 244 0.95 2.00 -8.82
C ARG A 244 0.51 2.78 -7.59
N PRO A 245 0.92 4.04 -7.46
CA PRO A 245 0.36 4.90 -6.43
C PRO A 245 -1.16 5.01 -6.61
N LEU A 246 -1.86 5.12 -5.52
CA LEU A 246 -3.26 5.48 -5.48
C LEU A 246 -3.37 6.99 -5.34
N GLN A 247 -4.47 7.57 -5.82
CA GLN A 247 -4.73 8.99 -5.69
C GLN A 247 -5.82 9.26 -4.65
N ILE A 248 -5.57 10.23 -3.79
CA ILE A 248 -6.56 10.83 -2.91
C ILE A 248 -6.80 12.25 -3.40
N THR A 249 -8.04 12.60 -3.66
CA THR A 249 -8.46 13.94 -4.02
C THR A 249 -9.54 14.43 -3.07
N GLY A 250 -9.57 15.72 -2.83
CA GLY A 250 -10.60 16.33 -2.01
C GLY A 250 -10.70 17.82 -2.23
N THR A 251 -11.67 18.42 -1.57
CA THR A 251 -11.89 19.87 -1.57
C THR A 251 -11.94 20.40 -0.14
N VAL A 252 -11.53 21.64 0.03
CA VAL A 252 -11.73 22.40 1.27
C VAL A 252 -12.69 23.53 0.98
N LYS A 253 -13.82 23.55 1.67
CA LYS A 253 -14.88 24.56 1.53
C LYS A 253 -15.27 25.13 2.88
N MET A 254 -15.96 26.26 2.88
CA MET A 254 -16.62 26.72 4.10
C MET A 254 -17.74 25.75 4.50
N LEU A 255 -17.87 25.50 5.81
CA LEU A 255 -18.96 24.72 6.33
C LEU A 255 -20.28 25.39 6.02
N ASP A 256 -21.30 25.08 5.63
CA ASP A 256 -22.56 25.75 5.26
C ASP A 256 -22.53 26.62 3.98
N CYS A 257 -21.43 26.57 3.19
CA CYS A 257 -21.34 27.26 1.92
C CYS A 257 -20.66 26.39 0.84
N ASP A 258 -21.40 25.63 0.08
CA ASP A 258 -20.84 24.73 -0.95
C ASP A 258 -20.14 25.48 -2.10
N GLN A 259 -20.44 26.77 -2.29
CA GLN A 259 -19.85 27.63 -3.32
C GLN A 259 -18.67 28.48 -2.81
N CYS A 260 -18.25 28.26 -1.55
CA CYS A 260 -17.17 29.03 -0.93
C CYS A 260 -15.92 28.15 -0.72
N PRO A 261 -15.08 27.97 -1.75
CA PRO A 261 -13.84 27.23 -1.61
C PRO A 261 -12.88 27.98 -0.68
N VAL A 262 -12.05 27.26 0.02
CA VAL A 262 -10.97 27.80 0.85
C VAL A 262 -9.65 27.60 0.13
N GLU A 263 -9.13 28.67 -0.50
CA GLU A 263 -7.82 28.69 -1.16
C GLU A 263 -6.71 28.81 -0.11
N GLY A 264 -5.59 28.11 -0.34
CA GLY A 264 -4.39 28.18 0.48
C GLY A 264 -4.49 27.44 1.82
N ALA A 265 -5.52 26.62 2.03
CA ALA A 265 -5.54 25.72 3.16
C ALA A 265 -4.43 24.68 3.02
N THR A 266 -3.70 24.43 4.09
CA THR A 266 -2.66 23.42 4.17
C THR A 266 -3.29 22.08 4.46
N VAL A 267 -3.13 21.12 3.55
CA VAL A 267 -3.56 19.74 3.75
C VAL A 267 -2.33 18.86 3.94
N ILE A 268 -2.33 18.04 4.98
CA ILE A 268 -1.22 17.18 5.35
C ILE A 268 -1.67 15.74 5.29
N LEU A 269 -1.02 14.94 4.45
CA LEU A 269 -1.18 13.49 4.41
C LEU A 269 -0.04 12.84 5.19
N LYS A 270 -0.39 11.97 6.15
CA LYS A 270 0.55 11.20 6.97
C LYS A 270 0.50 9.74 6.58
N GLN A 271 1.63 9.19 6.11
CA GLN A 271 1.76 7.79 5.73
C GLN A 271 3.17 7.26 6.02
N LYS A 272 3.29 6.07 6.59
CA LYS A 272 4.59 5.41 6.90
C LYS A 272 5.56 6.32 7.67
N GLY A 273 5.04 7.15 8.58
CA GLY A 273 5.85 8.09 9.37
C GLY A 273 6.39 9.30 8.58
N LYS A 274 5.95 9.49 7.35
CA LYS A 274 6.24 10.68 6.51
C LYS A 274 5.02 11.57 6.43
N GLU A 275 5.27 12.86 6.25
CA GLU A 275 4.24 13.87 6.01
C GLU A 275 4.42 14.46 4.61
N TYR A 276 3.32 14.55 3.89
CA TYR A 276 3.24 15.18 2.56
C TYR A 276 2.30 16.36 2.68
N VAL A 277 2.72 17.52 2.20
CA VAL A 277 2.00 18.79 2.36
C VAL A 277 1.57 19.28 0.99
N GLN A 278 0.29 19.67 0.88
CA GLN A 278 -0.29 20.34 -0.28
C GLN A 278 -1.06 21.57 0.19
N TYR A 279 -1.19 22.55 -0.69
CA TYR A 279 -2.03 23.72 -0.49
C TYR A 279 -3.20 23.66 -1.45
N THR A 280 -4.39 24.02 -0.97
CA THR A 280 -5.56 24.05 -1.84
C THR A 280 -5.46 25.19 -2.85
N ASP A 281 -5.93 24.91 -4.07
CA ASP A 281 -6.02 25.89 -5.16
C ASP A 281 -7.20 26.86 -4.99
N ALA A 282 -7.46 27.70 -6.00
CA ALA A 282 -8.54 28.69 -6.00
C ALA A 282 -9.95 28.06 -5.95
N GLU A 283 -10.07 26.83 -6.38
CA GLU A 283 -11.27 26.01 -6.32
C GLU A 283 -11.36 25.19 -5.01
N GLY A 284 -10.37 25.36 -4.12
CA GLY A 284 -10.24 24.60 -2.87
C GLY A 284 -9.81 23.16 -3.04
N GLN A 285 -9.28 22.77 -4.21
CA GLN A 285 -8.93 21.39 -4.54
C GLN A 285 -7.52 21.03 -4.08
N TYR A 286 -7.32 19.76 -3.74
CA TYR A 286 -6.02 19.17 -3.48
C TYR A 286 -5.96 17.70 -3.94
N ALA A 287 -4.74 17.19 -4.15
CA ALA A 287 -4.51 15.81 -4.54
C ALA A 287 -3.19 15.28 -3.98
N PHE A 288 -3.19 14.03 -3.53
CA PHE A 288 -2.00 13.30 -3.12
C PHE A 288 -1.89 11.97 -3.84
N ASP A 289 -0.66 11.62 -4.19
CA ASP A 289 -0.33 10.24 -4.52
C ASP A 289 0.10 9.51 -3.23
N MET A 290 -0.39 8.28 -3.05
CA MET A 290 -0.16 7.49 -1.85
C MET A 290 0.18 6.03 -2.15
N ASP A 291 0.85 5.37 -1.23
CA ASP A 291 1.13 3.95 -1.32
C ASP A 291 -0.11 3.12 -0.95
N PRO A 292 -0.52 2.16 -1.78
CA PRO A 292 -1.64 1.28 -1.46
C PRO A 292 -1.33 0.38 -0.25
N GLY A 293 -2.38 0.09 0.53
CA GLY A 293 -2.30 -0.88 1.63
C GLY A 293 -1.55 -0.41 2.88
N SER A 294 -1.23 0.88 2.98
CA SER A 294 -0.63 1.48 4.18
C SER A 294 -1.63 2.45 4.83
N PRO A 295 -1.70 2.51 6.16
CA PRO A 295 -2.58 3.45 6.84
C PRO A 295 -2.27 4.91 6.46
N VAL A 296 -3.33 5.67 6.25
CA VAL A 296 -3.28 7.08 5.85
C VAL A 296 -4.17 7.92 6.76
N VAL A 297 -3.62 9.01 7.25
CA VAL A 297 -4.36 10.05 7.97
C VAL A 297 -4.18 11.38 7.23
N ILE A 298 -5.28 12.11 7.05
CA ILE A 298 -5.27 13.43 6.41
C ILE A 298 -5.79 14.46 7.41
N GLU A 299 -5.14 15.60 7.45
CA GLU A 299 -5.49 16.75 8.29
C GLU A 299 -5.51 18.01 7.44
N ALA A 300 -6.42 18.93 7.75
CA ALA A 300 -6.44 20.25 7.14
C ALA A 300 -6.17 21.34 8.19
N SER A 301 -5.44 22.35 7.80
CA SER A 301 -5.12 23.53 8.62
C SER A 301 -4.96 24.75 7.74
N MET A 302 -4.82 25.92 8.37
CA MET A 302 -4.47 27.15 7.65
C MET A 302 -3.48 27.96 8.49
N GLU A 303 -2.38 28.32 7.88
CA GLU A 303 -1.43 29.23 8.50
C GLU A 303 -2.05 30.62 8.73
N VAL A 304 -1.74 31.22 9.88
CA VAL A 304 -2.43 32.42 10.39
C VAL A 304 -1.87 33.70 9.74
N GLU A 305 -1.81 33.77 8.40
CA GLU A 305 -1.55 35.06 7.75
C GLU A 305 -2.82 35.89 7.53
N ALA A 306 -3.98 35.27 7.47
CA ALA A 306 -5.27 35.97 7.43
C ALA A 306 -5.65 36.42 8.85
N THR A 307 -5.75 37.69 9.03
CA THR A 307 -6.10 38.25 10.32
C THR A 307 -7.50 37.77 10.75
N ALA A 308 -7.61 37.28 11.99
CA ALA A 308 -8.90 36.96 12.59
C ALA A 308 -9.89 38.16 12.47
N ALA A 309 -9.36 39.37 12.40
CA ALA A 309 -10.11 40.62 12.28
C ALA A 309 -11.00 40.73 11.01
N GLU A 310 -10.72 39.96 9.96
CA GLU A 310 -11.53 40.02 8.74
C GLU A 310 -12.94 39.43 8.89
N ALA A 311 -13.09 38.54 9.87
CA ALA A 311 -14.34 37.81 10.08
C ALA A 311 -15.04 38.11 11.39
N VAL A 312 -14.51 39.06 12.16
CA VAL A 312 -15.04 39.37 13.50
C VAL A 312 -15.51 40.80 13.57
N ASP A 313 -16.78 40.99 13.86
CA ASP A 313 -17.34 42.29 14.04
C ASP A 313 -18.19 42.41 15.34
N VAL A 314 -18.88 43.55 15.51
CA VAL A 314 -19.71 43.82 16.70
C VAL A 314 -20.95 42.95 16.73
N SER A 315 -21.45 42.49 15.55
CA SER A 315 -22.64 41.64 15.45
C SER A 315 -22.40 40.23 15.94
N ASP A 316 -21.17 39.71 15.73
CA ASP A 316 -20.73 38.43 16.28
C ASP A 316 -20.68 38.47 17.81
N MET A 317 -20.04 39.53 18.36
CA MET A 317 -20.02 39.74 19.83
C MET A 317 -21.42 39.86 20.42
N LEU A 318 -22.34 40.48 19.69
CA LEU A 318 -23.74 40.58 20.13
C LEU A 318 -24.47 39.23 20.10
N SER A 319 -24.19 38.43 19.07
CA SER A 319 -24.69 37.06 18.92
C SER A 319 -24.24 36.18 20.06
N LEU A 320 -22.92 36.22 20.37
CA LEU A 320 -22.29 35.52 21.48
C LEU A 320 -22.90 35.93 22.83
N ARG A 321 -23.05 37.24 23.08
CA ARG A 321 -23.67 37.76 24.32
C ARG A 321 -25.11 37.29 24.49
N ARG A 322 -25.91 37.25 23.39
CA ARG A 322 -27.30 36.76 23.42
C ARG A 322 -27.35 35.28 23.75
N HIS A 323 -26.39 34.48 23.22
CA HIS A 323 -26.29 33.08 23.53
C HIS A 323 -25.96 32.86 25.03
N ILE A 324 -24.94 33.50 25.57
CA ILE A 324 -24.56 33.40 26.99
C ILE A 324 -25.69 33.78 27.92
N LEU A 325 -26.43 34.82 27.58
CA LEU A 325 -27.60 35.27 28.37
C LEU A 325 -28.88 34.41 28.14
N GLY A 326 -28.82 33.35 27.33
CA GLY A 326 -29.97 32.52 27.02
C GLY A 326 -31.07 33.20 26.22
N ARG A 327 -30.85 34.43 25.69
CA ARG A 327 -31.85 35.22 24.96
C ARG A 327 -32.04 34.74 23.51
N ALA A 328 -30.93 34.28 22.89
CA ALA A 328 -30.95 33.70 21.56
C ALA A 328 -29.85 32.62 21.49
N PRO A 329 -30.14 31.40 21.95
CA PRO A 329 -29.17 30.30 21.89
C PRO A 329 -28.77 29.97 20.45
N MET A 330 -27.49 29.74 20.21
CA MET A 330 -26.96 29.22 18.94
C MET A 330 -27.50 27.83 18.69
N LYS A 331 -27.89 27.55 17.44
CA LYS A 331 -28.57 26.30 17.05
C LYS A 331 -27.73 25.39 16.17
N LEU A 332 -26.66 25.92 15.56
CA LEU A 332 -25.83 25.21 14.63
C LEU A 332 -24.48 24.86 15.26
N ALA A 333 -23.95 23.69 15.00
CA ALA A 333 -22.63 23.29 15.48
C ALA A 333 -21.56 24.27 15.04
N ARG A 334 -21.60 24.75 13.80
CA ARG A 334 -20.68 25.77 13.28
C ARG A 334 -20.63 27.03 14.16
N GLN A 335 -21.81 27.54 14.58
CA GLN A 335 -21.89 28.73 15.42
C GLN A 335 -21.22 28.52 16.77
N MET A 336 -21.39 27.31 17.35
CA MET A 336 -20.75 26.95 18.62
C MET A 336 -19.23 26.93 18.48
N ILE A 337 -18.70 26.29 17.42
CA ILE A 337 -17.25 26.22 17.16
C ILE A 337 -16.68 27.59 16.81
N ALA A 338 -17.37 28.38 15.97
CA ALA A 338 -16.92 29.73 15.61
C ALA A 338 -16.89 30.71 16.80
N ALA A 339 -17.76 30.48 17.79
CA ALA A 339 -17.89 31.32 18.97
C ALA A 339 -16.84 31.02 20.06
N ASP A 340 -16.41 29.77 20.17
CA ASP A 340 -15.31 29.34 21.05
C ASP A 340 -13.96 29.69 20.40
N VAL A 341 -13.57 30.95 20.51
CA VAL A 341 -12.38 31.47 19.83
C VAL A 341 -11.08 31.13 20.54
N ASN A 342 -11.15 30.76 21.84
CA ASN A 342 -10.01 30.36 22.64
C ASN A 342 -9.82 28.83 22.69
N GLY A 343 -10.77 28.05 22.14
CA GLY A 343 -10.69 26.60 21.99
C GLY A 343 -10.85 25.82 23.30
N ASP A 344 -11.40 26.41 24.36
CA ASP A 344 -11.54 25.75 25.67
C ASP A 344 -12.83 24.93 25.83
N GLN A 345 -13.62 24.82 24.74
CA GLN A 345 -14.89 24.09 24.65
C GLN A 345 -16.03 24.75 25.50
N SER A 346 -15.86 26.00 25.83
CA SER A 346 -16.84 26.80 26.52
C SER A 346 -17.15 28.04 25.70
N ILE A 347 -18.35 28.56 25.79
CA ILE A 347 -18.72 29.83 25.16
C ILE A 347 -19.05 30.81 26.30
N ASP A 348 -18.14 31.69 26.59
CA ASP A 348 -18.29 32.55 27.74
C ASP A 348 -17.72 34.00 27.53
N VAL A 349 -17.48 34.71 28.62
CA VAL A 349 -16.98 36.10 28.58
C VAL A 349 -15.55 36.19 28.07
N GLU A 350 -14.73 35.14 28.21
CA GLU A 350 -13.35 35.12 27.72
C GLU A 350 -13.28 35.22 26.21
N ASP A 351 -14.22 34.55 25.51
CA ASP A 351 -14.35 34.65 24.05
C ASP A 351 -14.72 36.06 23.62
N ILE A 352 -15.68 36.71 24.31
CA ILE A 352 -16.03 38.09 24.04
C ILE A 352 -14.82 39.03 24.22
N VAL A 353 -13.99 38.79 25.24
CA VAL A 353 -12.78 39.55 25.46
C VAL A 353 -11.75 39.34 24.38
N ALA A 354 -11.57 38.08 23.91
CA ALA A 354 -10.66 37.76 22.82
C ALA A 354 -11.13 38.41 21.49
N MET A 355 -12.40 38.27 21.13
CA MET A 355 -12.99 38.91 19.93
C MET A 355 -12.83 40.42 19.98
N ARG A 356 -13.06 41.07 21.15
CA ARG A 356 -12.85 42.51 21.34
C ARG A 356 -11.40 42.92 21.11
N LYS A 357 -10.43 42.12 21.56
CA LYS A 357 -9.00 42.39 21.31
C LYS A 357 -8.67 42.36 19.82
N VAL A 358 -9.27 41.43 19.06
CA VAL A 358 -9.12 41.31 17.59
C VAL A 358 -9.73 42.55 16.90
N ILE A 359 -10.96 42.95 17.23
CA ILE A 359 -11.63 44.13 16.65
C ILE A 359 -10.84 45.42 16.91
N LEU A 360 -10.22 45.53 18.09
CA LEU A 360 -9.38 46.65 18.45
C LEU A 360 -7.94 46.57 17.92
N ALA A 361 -7.65 45.55 17.04
CA ALA A 361 -6.32 45.28 16.49
C ALA A 361 -5.21 45.16 17.56
N ARG A 362 -5.55 44.71 18.77
CA ARG A 362 -4.59 44.43 19.85
C ARG A 362 -3.92 43.09 19.69
N ILE A 363 -4.61 42.13 19.06
CA ILE A 363 -4.11 40.83 18.62
C ILE A 363 -4.57 40.62 17.18
N SER A 364 -3.80 39.86 16.39
CA SER A 364 -4.10 39.54 14.99
C SER A 364 -4.77 38.20 14.82
N SER A 365 -4.68 37.32 15.83
CA SER A 365 -5.22 35.95 15.81
C SER A 365 -5.66 35.57 17.22
N PHE A 366 -6.45 34.51 17.31
CA PHE A 366 -6.80 33.90 18.58
C PHE A 366 -5.69 32.94 19.04
N GLU A 367 -5.75 32.51 20.28
CA GLU A 367 -4.82 31.56 20.92
C GLU A 367 -5.62 30.36 21.40
N ASP A 368 -5.23 29.17 20.96
CA ASP A 368 -5.88 27.87 21.26
C ASP A 368 -5.37 27.35 22.63
N LYS A 369 -6.16 27.43 23.67
CA LYS A 369 -5.84 26.93 25.01
C LYS A 369 -5.63 25.40 25.05
N THR A 370 -6.21 24.67 24.10
CA THR A 370 -6.05 23.21 24.02
C THR A 370 -4.76 22.81 23.33
N ASN A 371 -4.09 23.71 22.60
CA ASN A 371 -2.87 23.44 21.85
C ASN A 371 -1.74 24.44 22.19
N GLN A 372 -1.35 24.49 23.47
CA GLN A 372 -0.20 25.29 23.94
C GLN A 372 -0.23 26.75 23.46
N ASP A 373 -1.41 27.36 23.45
CA ASP A 373 -1.65 28.72 22.98
C ASP A 373 -1.22 28.98 21.53
N ALA A 374 -1.28 27.94 20.69
CA ALA A 374 -1.04 28.05 19.25
C ALA A 374 -1.98 29.10 18.66
N LYS A 375 -1.46 29.92 17.73
CA LYS A 375 -2.27 30.91 17.03
C LYS A 375 -3.23 30.22 16.06
N ILE A 376 -4.51 30.55 16.15
CA ILE A 376 -5.56 30.01 15.32
C ILE A 376 -6.49 31.09 14.77
N SER A 377 -7.06 30.84 13.62
CA SER A 377 -8.15 31.63 13.02
C SER A 377 -9.17 30.75 12.29
N TRP A 378 -8.91 29.46 12.20
CA TRP A 378 -9.74 28.48 11.56
C TRP A 378 -9.80 27.17 12.34
N ARG A 379 -10.92 26.45 12.19
CA ARG A 379 -11.03 25.03 12.49
C ARG A 379 -11.44 24.30 11.20
N PHE A 380 -10.91 23.10 11.00
CA PHE A 380 -11.27 22.27 9.87
C PHE A 380 -11.84 20.97 10.36
N VAL A 381 -12.88 20.51 9.69
CA VAL A 381 -13.65 19.30 10.04
C VAL A 381 -13.94 18.49 8.79
N SER A 382 -14.17 17.20 8.96
CA SER A 382 -14.54 16.28 7.87
C SER A 382 -16.03 16.38 7.50
N GLU A 383 -16.40 15.73 6.39
CA GLU A 383 -17.80 15.56 6.00
C GLU A 383 -18.65 14.88 7.10
N ARG A 384 -18.05 14.02 7.91
CA ARG A 384 -18.71 13.37 9.02
C ARG A 384 -19.24 14.38 10.06
N PHE A 385 -18.45 15.41 10.37
CA PHE A 385 -18.87 16.50 11.23
C PHE A 385 -20.14 17.19 10.66
N LYS A 386 -20.12 17.52 9.38
CA LYS A 386 -21.26 18.17 8.69
C LYS A 386 -22.54 17.36 8.83
N GLN A 387 -22.42 16.03 8.77
CA GLN A 387 -23.59 15.13 8.85
C GLN A 387 -24.08 14.88 10.28
N GLN A 388 -23.23 14.87 11.29
CA GLN A 388 -23.53 14.36 12.63
C GLN A 388 -23.52 15.42 13.72
N ALA A 389 -22.85 16.57 13.50
CA ALA A 389 -22.74 17.59 14.52
C ALA A 389 -24.02 18.44 14.66
N SER A 390 -24.35 18.75 15.89
CA SER A 390 -25.42 19.64 16.31
C SER A 390 -24.91 20.63 17.36
N SER A 391 -25.69 21.63 17.73
CA SER A 391 -25.29 22.55 18.80
C SER A 391 -25.07 21.87 20.16
N GLY A 392 -25.68 20.69 20.38
CA GLY A 392 -25.57 19.94 21.62
C GLY A 392 -24.32 19.08 21.75
N ASN A 393 -23.68 18.71 20.62
CA ASN A 393 -22.48 17.85 20.59
C ASN A 393 -21.32 18.46 19.77
N ALA A 394 -21.35 19.76 19.49
CA ALA A 394 -20.41 20.40 18.57
C ALA A 394 -18.94 20.20 18.96
N PHE A 395 -18.61 20.34 20.23
CA PHE A 395 -17.21 20.22 20.69
C PHE A 395 -16.73 18.77 20.69
N GLU A 396 -17.58 17.83 21.07
CA GLU A 396 -17.27 16.39 20.98
C GLU A 396 -17.06 15.95 19.53
N ALA A 397 -17.95 16.38 18.63
CA ALA A 397 -17.83 16.10 17.20
C ALA A 397 -16.56 16.72 16.61
N LEU A 398 -16.19 17.96 17.02
CA LEU A 398 -14.95 18.58 16.58
C LEU A 398 -13.72 17.77 16.94
N GLN A 399 -13.65 17.24 18.16
CA GLN A 399 -12.50 16.42 18.59
C GLN A 399 -12.34 15.14 17.76
N LEU A 400 -13.45 14.54 17.32
CA LEU A 400 -13.46 13.30 16.58
C LEU A 400 -13.19 13.49 15.07
N ASP A 401 -13.42 14.70 14.55
CA ASP A 401 -13.51 14.92 13.09
C ASP A 401 -12.50 15.94 12.54
N GLN A 402 -11.45 16.29 13.30
CA GLN A 402 -10.37 17.17 12.83
C GLN A 402 -9.40 16.49 11.85
N SER A 403 -9.42 15.16 11.78
CA SER A 403 -8.62 14.35 10.87
C SER A 403 -9.47 13.27 10.23
N LEU A 404 -9.07 12.84 9.02
CA LEU A 404 -9.63 11.71 8.31
C LEU A 404 -8.67 10.52 8.39
N ASP A 405 -9.03 9.49 9.15
CA ASP A 405 -8.35 8.19 9.11
C ASP A 405 -9.00 7.33 8.03
N LEU A 406 -8.28 7.11 6.94
CA LEU A 406 -8.74 6.33 5.81
C LEU A 406 -8.35 4.85 5.90
N GLY A 407 -7.71 4.42 7.00
CA GLY A 407 -7.17 3.08 7.14
C GLY A 407 -6.09 2.81 6.08
N ALA A 408 -6.08 1.59 5.54
CA ALA A 408 -5.11 1.14 4.52
C ALA A 408 -5.81 0.92 3.15
N PRO A 409 -6.05 1.97 2.35
CA PRO A 409 -6.81 1.88 1.11
C PRO A 409 -6.10 0.99 0.07
N GLN A 410 -6.91 0.29 -0.73
CA GLN A 410 -6.46 -0.54 -1.86
C GLN A 410 -6.87 0.04 -3.23
N THR A 411 -7.69 1.07 -3.22
CA THR A 411 -8.20 1.77 -4.40
C THR A 411 -8.11 3.27 -4.20
N SER A 412 -8.03 4.03 -5.27
CA SER A 412 -8.06 5.50 -5.22
C SER A 412 -9.32 5.98 -4.51
N ILE A 413 -9.15 7.01 -3.67
CA ILE A 413 -10.21 7.65 -2.92
C ILE A 413 -10.42 9.02 -3.53
N ILE A 414 -11.65 9.29 -3.92
CA ILE A 414 -12.12 10.59 -4.37
C ILE A 414 -13.05 11.09 -3.27
N GLU A 415 -12.96 12.37 -2.90
CA GLU A 415 -13.81 13.00 -1.89
C GLU A 415 -13.32 12.84 -0.43
N ALA A 416 -12.05 13.10 -0.19
CA ALA A 416 -11.55 13.35 1.16
C ALA A 416 -11.75 14.84 1.54
N ASP A 417 -13.01 15.27 1.63
CA ASP A 417 -13.38 16.68 1.78
C ASP A 417 -13.24 17.18 3.21
N PHE A 418 -12.81 18.44 3.35
CA PHE A 418 -12.79 19.17 4.60
C PHE A 418 -13.62 20.44 4.51
N TYR A 419 -14.12 20.84 5.67
CA TYR A 419 -14.92 22.06 5.82
C TYR A 419 -14.29 23.00 6.83
N GLY A 420 -14.03 24.23 6.39
CA GLY A 420 -13.48 25.29 7.22
C GLY A 420 -14.56 26.03 8.02
N ILE A 421 -14.27 26.28 9.27
CA ILE A 421 -15.03 27.12 10.16
C ILE A 421 -14.14 28.30 10.55
N LYS A 422 -14.52 29.50 10.13
CA LYS A 422 -13.80 30.71 10.49
C LYS A 422 -14.11 31.09 11.94
N LEU A 423 -13.09 31.15 12.78
CA LEU A 423 -13.25 31.53 14.18
C LEU A 423 -13.61 33.01 14.31
N GLY A 424 -14.57 33.28 15.18
CA GLY A 424 -15.11 34.61 15.45
C GLY A 424 -16.31 34.98 14.61
N ASP A 425 -16.57 34.32 13.47
CA ASP A 425 -17.78 34.49 12.67
C ASP A 425 -18.95 33.71 13.29
N ALA A 426 -19.40 34.16 14.44
CA ALA A 426 -20.44 33.50 15.21
C ALA A 426 -21.86 33.64 14.59
N ASN A 427 -22.09 34.67 13.79
CA ASN A 427 -23.36 34.94 13.13
C ASN A 427 -23.43 34.29 11.72
N GLY A 428 -22.29 34.00 11.07
CA GLY A 428 -22.19 33.32 9.78
C GLY A 428 -22.39 34.25 8.59
N ASP A 429 -22.08 35.52 8.73
CA ASP A 429 -22.22 36.48 7.63
C ASP A 429 -20.94 36.77 6.87
N TRP A 430 -19.81 36.26 7.36
CA TRP A 430 -18.52 36.39 6.68
C TRP A 430 -18.42 35.42 5.51
N THR A 431 -17.96 35.94 4.38
CA THR A 431 -17.62 35.13 3.20
C THR A 431 -16.18 35.41 2.79
N PRO A 432 -15.41 34.40 2.41
CA PRO A 432 -14.05 34.63 1.95
C PRO A 432 -14.06 35.54 0.73
N LYS A 433 -13.40 36.67 0.83
CA LYS A 433 -13.02 37.43 -0.36
C LYS A 433 -11.96 36.57 -1.03
N LEU A 434 -12.10 36.22 -2.31
CA LEU A 434 -11.10 35.52 -3.11
C LEU A 434 -9.71 36.12 -2.79
N ILE A 435 -8.97 35.48 -1.92
CA ILE A 435 -7.63 35.93 -1.52
C ILE A 435 -6.73 35.58 -2.70
N LYS A 436 -6.30 36.58 -3.45
CA LYS A 436 -5.26 36.36 -4.47
C LYS A 436 -4.02 35.86 -3.74
N ALA A 437 -3.67 34.59 -4.00
CA ALA A 437 -2.45 34.01 -3.46
C ALA A 437 -1.25 34.96 -3.67
N PRO A 438 -0.35 35.13 -2.69
CA PRO A 438 0.88 35.85 -2.89
C PRO A 438 1.66 35.17 -4.02
N ARG A 439 1.95 35.89 -5.11
CA ARG A 439 2.74 35.36 -6.22
C ARG A 439 4.05 34.84 -5.67
N PRO A 440 4.46 33.59 -5.97
CA PRO A 440 5.75 33.09 -5.55
C PRO A 440 6.83 34.07 -6.04
N GLY A 441 7.60 34.61 -5.09
CA GLY A 441 8.64 35.58 -5.38
C GLY A 441 9.62 34.95 -6.37
N ARG A 442 9.81 35.64 -7.52
CA ARG A 442 10.93 35.35 -8.42
C ARG A 442 12.23 35.54 -7.61
N ARG A 443 12.90 34.46 -7.34
CA ARG A 443 14.33 34.46 -7.04
C ARG A 443 15.10 33.98 -8.25
#